data_d6b70baec4f53ef1373538be07414e4b
#
_entry.id   d6b70baec4f53ef1373538be07414e4b
#
_cell.length_a   1.000
_cell.length_b   1.000
_cell.length_c   1.000
_cell.angle_alpha   90.00
_cell.angle_beta   90.00
_cell.angle_gamma   90.00
#
_symmetry.space_group_name_H-M   'P 1'
#
loop_
_entity.id
_entity.type
_entity.pdbx_description
1 polymer ?
#
loop_
_entity_poly.entity_id
_entity_poly.type
_entity_poly.pdbx_seq_one_letter_code
_entity_poly.pdbx_strand_id
1 'polypeptide(L)' 'AEGLREGDLIKEVNRADVATVGEFTAAITKVRRGDTVLLRVLRENRAFYVVLKSTD' A
#
# COMPACT_ATOMS: atom_id res chain seq x y z
N ALA A 1 2.51 4.04 -11.20
CA ALA A 1 1.36 3.74 -10.35
C ALA A 1 0.71 5.03 -9.89
N GLU A 2 -0.59 4.98 -9.72
CA GLU A 2 -1.37 6.14 -9.33
C GLU A 2 -0.95 6.61 -7.94
N GLY A 3 -0.45 7.83 -7.86
CA GLY A 3 -0.15 8.43 -6.57
C GLY A 3 1.12 7.96 -5.88
N LEU A 4 1.80 6.98 -6.43
CA LEU A 4 3.03 6.48 -5.84
C LEU A 4 4.24 6.95 -6.62
N ARG A 5 5.34 7.20 -5.91
CA ARG A 5 6.59 7.64 -6.52
C ARG A 5 7.74 6.83 -5.96
N GLU A 6 8.82 6.84 -6.71
CA GLU A 6 10.05 6.22 -6.26
C GLU A 6 10.51 6.88 -4.97
N GLY A 7 10.91 6.06 -4.00
CA GLY A 7 11.32 6.58 -2.70
C GLY A 7 10.22 6.59 -1.66
N ASP A 8 8.99 6.35 -2.06
CA ASP A 8 7.89 6.27 -1.10
C ASP A 8 8.02 4.99 -0.28
N LEU A 9 7.67 5.08 0.99
CA LEU A 9 7.66 3.93 1.88
C LEU A 9 6.23 3.57 2.21
N ILE A 10 5.88 2.31 2.00
CA ILE A 10 4.53 1.83 2.35
C ILE A 10 4.58 1.35 3.78
N LYS A 11 3.79 1.97 4.64
CA LYS A 11 3.78 1.68 6.07
C LYS A 11 2.62 0.78 6.49
N GLU A 12 1.52 0.82 5.75
CA GLU A 12 0.35 0.01 6.05
C GLU A 12 -0.34 -0.40 4.76
N VAL A 13 -0.94 -1.57 4.80
CA VAL A 13 -1.82 -2.04 3.74
C VAL A 13 -3.14 -2.43 4.41
N ASN A 14 -4.23 -1.75 4.05
CA ASN A 14 -5.54 -1.97 4.64
C ASN A 14 -5.48 -1.96 6.17
N ARG A 15 -4.72 -0.98 6.71
CA ARG A 15 -4.56 -0.75 8.14
C ARG A 15 -3.71 -1.79 8.88
N ALA A 16 -3.11 -2.71 8.15
CA ALA A 16 -2.18 -3.66 8.75
C ALA A 16 -0.76 -3.12 8.56
N ASP A 17 0.01 -3.07 9.63
CA ASP A 17 1.38 -2.56 9.58
C ASP A 17 2.23 -3.39 8.64
N VAL A 18 3.06 -2.70 7.88
CA VAL A 18 3.99 -3.33 6.95
C VAL A 18 5.35 -2.70 7.17
N ALA A 19 6.33 -3.51 7.49
CA ALA A 19 7.70 -3.04 7.72
C ALA A 19 8.69 -3.64 6.74
N THR A 20 8.32 -4.71 6.07
CA THR A 20 9.23 -5.40 5.15
C THR A 20 8.52 -5.70 3.84
N VAL A 21 9.32 -5.99 2.81
CA VAL A 21 8.76 -6.38 1.51
C VAL A 21 7.96 -7.67 1.64
N GLY A 22 8.42 -8.59 2.48
CA GLY A 22 7.69 -9.83 2.70
C GLY A 22 6.32 -9.60 3.28
N GLU A 23 6.22 -8.68 4.25
CA GLU A 23 4.94 -8.34 4.85
C GLU A 23 4.03 -7.67 3.85
N PHE A 24 4.59 -6.81 3.01
CA PHE A 24 3.81 -6.15 1.98
C PHE A 24 3.24 -7.18 1.00
N THR A 25 4.08 -8.09 0.53
CA THR A 25 3.66 -9.13 -0.40
C THR A 25 2.55 -9.99 0.20
N ALA A 26 2.71 -10.36 1.48
CA ALA A 26 1.70 -11.17 2.16
C ALA A 26 0.37 -10.43 2.25
N ALA A 27 0.42 -9.13 2.53
CA ALA A 27 -0.81 -8.34 2.65
C ALA A 27 -1.50 -8.20 1.30
N ILE A 28 -0.73 -7.96 0.24
CA ILE A 28 -1.28 -7.79 -1.10
C ILE A 28 -1.90 -9.10 -1.61
N THR A 29 -1.33 -10.22 -1.23
CA THR A 29 -1.83 -11.53 -1.66
C THR A 29 -3.27 -11.76 -1.20
N LYS A 30 -3.68 -11.10 -0.13
CA LYS A 30 -5.05 -11.25 0.40
C LYS A 30 -6.06 -10.40 -0.34
N VAL A 31 -5.61 -9.51 -1.22
CA VAL A 31 -6.49 -8.61 -1.95
C VAL A 31 -7.09 -9.36 -3.12
N ARG A 32 -8.41 -9.24 -3.28
CA ARG A 32 -9.12 -9.91 -4.36
C ARG A 32 -9.39 -8.94 -5.48
N ARG A 33 -9.61 -9.47 -6.68
CA ARG A 33 -9.99 -8.66 -7.82
C ARG A 33 -11.21 -7.81 -7.46
N GLY A 34 -11.15 -6.54 -7.77
CA GLY A 34 -12.23 -5.62 -7.49
C GLY A 34 -12.19 -4.98 -6.13
N ASP A 35 -11.35 -5.50 -5.24
CA ASP A 35 -11.20 -4.90 -3.91
C ASP A 35 -10.47 -3.57 -4.00
N THR A 36 -10.76 -2.71 -3.04
CA THR A 36 -10.03 -1.47 -2.85
C THR A 36 -8.91 -1.74 -1.86
N VAL A 37 -7.73 -1.21 -2.14
CA VAL A 37 -6.58 -1.34 -1.26
C VAL A 37 -6.23 0.03 -0.73
N LEU A 38 -6.18 0.16 0.59
CA LEU A 38 -5.80 1.41 1.25
C LEU A 38 -4.35 1.28 1.68
N LEU A 39 -3.50 2.17 1.16
CA LEU A 39 -2.08 2.18 1.51
C LEU A 39 -1.77 3.42 2.32
N ARG A 40 -1.05 3.24 3.41
CA ARG A 40 -0.48 4.38 4.11
C ARG A 40 0.96 4.52 3.66
N VAL A 41 1.28 5.68 3.12
CA VAL A 41 2.57 5.93 2.48
C VAL A 41 3.28 7.06 3.19
N LEU A 42 4.58 6.90 3.38
CA LEU A 42 5.42 7.96 3.94
C LEU A 42 6.33 8.50 2.85
N ARG A 43 6.25 9.81 2.63
CA ARG A 43 7.07 10.51 1.64
C ARG A 43 7.66 11.74 2.31
N GLU A 44 9.00 11.82 2.38
CA GLU A 44 9.69 12.99 2.93
C GLU A 44 9.10 13.41 4.26
N ASN A 45 8.93 12.46 5.18
CA ASN A 45 8.40 12.67 6.52
C ASN A 45 6.93 13.06 6.56
N ARG A 46 6.21 12.90 5.47
CA ARG A 46 4.78 13.15 5.44
C ARG A 46 4.05 11.84 5.16
N ALA A 47 3.04 11.57 5.95
CA ALA A 47 2.22 10.39 5.76
C ALA A 47 0.95 10.77 5.02
N PHE A 48 0.55 9.95 4.06
CA PHE A 48 -0.69 10.17 3.33
C PHE A 48 -1.24 8.82 2.91
N TYR A 49 -2.50 8.82 2.50
CA TYR A 49 -3.16 7.58 2.08
C TYR A 49 -3.34 7.56 0.58
N VAL A 50 -3.15 6.39 0.01
CA VAL A 50 -3.40 6.15 -1.41
C VAL A 50 -4.41 5.03 -1.50
N VAL A 51 -5.48 5.26 -2.26
CA VAL A 51 -6.50 4.25 -2.47
C VAL A 51 -6.35 3.72 -3.88
N LEU A 52 -6.13 2.41 -3.98
CA LEU A 52 -5.99 1.76 -5.27
C LEU A 52 -7.10 0.71 -5.41
N LYS A 53 -7.58 0.53 -6.63
CA LYS A 53 -8.54 -0.51 -6.89
C LYS A 53 -7.84 -1.64 -7.62
N SER A 54 -8.02 -2.85 -7.12
CA SER A 54 -7.45 -4.03 -7.76
C SER A 54 -8.30 -4.38 -8.98
N THR A 55 -7.68 -4.35 -10.15
CA THR A 55 -8.41 -4.66 -11.38
C THR A 55 -7.98 -5.97 -11.98
N ASP A 56 -7.28 -6.71 -11.26
CA ASP A 56 -6.86 -8.03 -11.60
C ASP A 56 -5.46 -8.30 -11.62
#